data_d915321e1c289c91aca2c5df7c525341
#
_entry.id   d915321e1c289c91aca2c5df7c525341
#
_cell.length_a   1.000
_cell.length_b   1.000
_cell.length_c   1.000
_cell.angle_alpha   90.00
_cell.angle_beta   90.00
_cell.angle_gamma   90.00
#
_symmetry.space_group_name_H-M   'P 1'
#
loop_
_entity.id
_entity.type
_entity.pdbx_description
1 polymer ?
#
loop_
_entity_poly.entity_id
_entity_poly.type
_entity_poly.pdbx_seq_one_letter_code
_entity_poly.pdbx_strand_id
1 'polypeptide(L)'
;IFKKIYDNGYIYEKVDEDNYCEHCNKFVADRELKLTCPNCGEETKGDQCDCGYVPTKDDLKNAVCIDCETKTSTKPNKNLYIALSKLQPNIEEYVRKNETNWRKNSQNETHKYLKEGLKDRAVTRNLNWGIEIPVEGFEDKRMYVWIDAVLGYVTAAMKYCEENNLDWENWWKKKEQKENIVYMVHGKDNIVFHTLILPGLLLGINENYLLPDKIVSTEYLNFNDQKFSKSKGIGMTILDAI
;
A
#
# COMPACT_ATOMS: atom_id res chain seq x y z
N ILE A 1 -16.59 -1.60 2.00
CA ILE A 1 -15.43 -2.03 2.81
C ILE A 1 -14.88 -0.84 3.59
N PHE A 2 -14.33 0.20 2.94
CA PHE A 2 -13.72 1.37 3.60
C PHE A 2 -14.58 1.97 4.72
N LYS A 3 -15.87 2.24 4.42
CA LYS A 3 -16.83 2.79 5.39
C LYS A 3 -16.97 1.92 6.64
N LYS A 4 -16.99 0.59 6.50
CA LYS A 4 -17.05 -0.34 7.64
C LYS A 4 -15.81 -0.25 8.53
N ILE A 5 -14.62 -0.13 7.94
CA ILE A 5 -13.37 0.01 8.71
C ILE A 5 -13.36 1.35 9.47
N TYR A 6 -13.89 2.42 8.86
CA TYR A 6 -14.05 3.73 9.48
C TYR A 6 -15.04 3.65 10.66
N ASP A 7 -16.23 3.09 10.44
CA ASP A 7 -17.27 2.95 11.47
C ASP A 7 -16.82 2.08 12.65
N ASN A 8 -15.94 1.11 12.40
CA ASN A 8 -15.30 0.29 13.44
C ASN A 8 -14.15 0.99 14.20
N GLY A 9 -13.83 2.25 13.85
CA GLY A 9 -12.82 3.06 14.54
C GLY A 9 -11.37 2.65 14.24
N TYR A 10 -11.13 1.97 13.12
CA TYR A 10 -9.78 1.67 12.61
C TYR A 10 -9.32 2.64 11.52
N ILE A 11 -10.18 3.52 11.04
CA ILE A 11 -9.79 4.69 10.26
C ILE A 11 -10.18 5.92 11.08
N TYR A 12 -9.25 6.89 11.20
CA TYR A 12 -9.42 8.09 12.00
C TYR A 12 -8.84 9.32 11.31
N GLU A 13 -9.31 10.50 11.70
CA GLU A 13 -8.83 11.78 11.19
C GLU A 13 -7.53 12.20 11.88
N LYS A 14 -6.61 12.74 11.11
CA LYS A 14 -5.37 13.34 11.59
C LYS A 14 -4.97 14.52 10.72
N VAL A 15 -4.53 15.59 11.36
CA VAL A 15 -3.91 16.72 10.67
C VAL A 15 -2.39 16.54 10.75
N ASP A 16 -1.74 16.54 9.61
CA ASP A 16 -0.29 16.52 9.48
C ASP A 16 0.21 17.72 8.65
N GLU A 17 1.47 18.06 8.80
CA GLU A 17 2.15 19.00 7.92
C GLU A 17 2.56 18.26 6.65
N ASP A 18 1.95 18.62 5.52
CA ASP A 18 2.23 18.02 4.21
C ASP A 18 2.82 19.08 3.26
N ASN A 19 3.62 18.62 2.29
CA ASN A 19 4.26 19.50 1.33
C ASN A 19 3.22 20.21 0.44
N TYR A 20 3.37 21.52 0.29
CA TYR A 20 2.50 22.38 -0.49
C TYR A 20 3.33 23.22 -1.47
N CYS A 21 2.94 23.23 -2.73
CA CYS A 21 3.53 24.09 -3.75
C CYS A 21 2.72 25.37 -3.88
N GLU A 22 3.30 26.50 -3.48
CA GLU A 22 2.65 27.80 -3.58
C GLU A 22 2.45 28.24 -5.05
N HIS A 23 3.39 27.89 -5.94
CA HIS A 23 3.27 28.21 -7.36
C HIS A 23 2.14 27.43 -8.06
N CYS A 24 2.04 26.12 -7.79
CA CYS A 24 1.00 25.27 -8.36
C CYS A 24 -0.32 25.34 -7.56
N ASN A 25 -0.33 25.98 -6.40
CA ASN A 25 -1.46 26.12 -5.49
C ASN A 25 -2.10 24.75 -5.13
N LYS A 26 -1.24 23.74 -4.81
CA LYS A 26 -1.70 22.39 -4.49
C LYS A 26 -0.80 21.72 -3.45
N PHE A 27 -1.37 20.78 -2.68
CA PHE A 27 -0.57 19.80 -1.96
C PHE A 27 0.15 18.89 -2.95
N VAL A 28 1.38 18.51 -2.62
CA VAL A 28 2.26 17.75 -3.51
C VAL A 28 2.55 16.39 -2.88
N ALA A 29 2.17 15.33 -3.58
CA ALA A 29 2.41 13.97 -3.10
C ALA A 29 3.91 13.61 -3.20
N ASP A 30 4.36 12.64 -2.39
CA ASP A 30 5.78 12.24 -2.31
C ASP A 30 6.39 11.97 -3.70
N ARG A 31 5.65 11.34 -4.61
CA ARG A 31 6.10 11.08 -6.00
C ARG A 31 6.23 12.31 -6.89
N GLU A 32 5.58 13.39 -6.51
CA GLU A 32 5.61 14.69 -7.21
C GLU A 32 6.65 15.62 -6.60
N LEU A 33 7.43 15.13 -5.64
CA LEU A 33 8.55 15.82 -5.01
C LEU A 33 9.88 15.29 -5.55
N LYS A 34 10.86 16.18 -5.66
CA LYS A 34 12.22 15.93 -6.10
C LYS A 34 13.19 16.46 -5.06
N LEU A 35 14.18 15.66 -4.70
CA LEU A 35 15.19 16.01 -3.72
C LEU A 35 16.51 15.29 -4.01
N THR A 36 17.59 15.72 -3.36
CA THR A 36 18.84 14.97 -3.31
C THR A 36 18.76 13.91 -2.22
N CYS A 37 19.00 12.66 -2.57
CA CYS A 37 18.99 11.55 -1.62
C CYS A 37 20.07 11.73 -0.55
N PRO A 38 19.74 11.77 0.75
CA PRO A 38 20.75 11.95 1.80
C PRO A 38 21.67 10.73 1.96
N ASN A 39 21.29 9.57 1.41
CA ASN A 39 22.09 8.34 1.52
C ASN A 39 23.13 8.20 0.39
N CYS A 40 22.79 8.51 -0.86
CA CYS A 40 23.69 8.30 -2.01
C CYS A 40 24.08 9.59 -2.76
N GLY A 41 23.44 10.72 -2.45
CA GLY A 41 23.73 12.02 -3.10
C GLY A 41 23.08 12.19 -4.48
N GLU A 42 22.41 11.18 -5.03
CA GLU A 42 21.76 11.25 -6.33
C GLU A 42 20.38 11.94 -6.23
N GLU A 43 19.96 12.53 -7.33
CA GLU A 43 18.62 13.09 -7.44
C GLU A 43 17.58 11.98 -7.40
N THR A 44 16.54 12.15 -6.60
CA THR A 44 15.47 11.16 -6.42
C THR A 44 14.11 11.80 -6.23
N LYS A 45 13.07 10.98 -6.37
CA LYS A 45 11.71 11.34 -5.97
C LYS A 45 11.53 11.14 -4.46
N GLY A 46 10.51 11.80 -3.91
CA GLY A 46 10.24 11.77 -2.48
C GLY A 46 9.67 10.45 -1.94
N ASP A 47 9.29 9.50 -2.80
CA ASP A 47 8.74 8.20 -2.35
C ASP A 47 9.84 7.15 -2.09
N GLN A 48 10.81 7.00 -2.96
CA GLN A 48 11.93 6.07 -2.78
C GLN A 48 13.06 6.35 -3.76
N CYS A 49 14.31 6.30 -3.27
CA CYS A 49 15.50 6.37 -4.11
C CYS A 49 15.84 4.98 -4.70
N ASP A 50 16.47 4.98 -5.86
CA ASP A 50 16.99 3.75 -6.51
C ASP A 50 18.00 2.99 -5.63
N CYS A 51 18.69 3.66 -4.71
CA CYS A 51 19.56 3.03 -3.72
C CYS A 51 18.80 2.28 -2.60
N GLY A 52 17.47 2.34 -2.60
CA GLY A 52 16.60 1.71 -1.60
C GLY A 52 16.24 2.62 -0.42
N TYR A 53 16.83 3.82 -0.33
CA TYR A 53 16.47 4.78 0.73
C TYR A 53 15.07 5.33 0.51
N VAL A 54 14.28 5.38 1.59
CA VAL A 54 12.95 6.01 1.62
C VAL A 54 13.07 7.34 2.36
N PRO A 55 12.89 8.49 1.67
CA PRO A 55 12.98 9.79 2.30
C PRO A 55 12.01 9.94 3.47
N THR A 56 12.50 10.55 4.53
CA THR A 56 11.70 10.88 5.72
C THR A 56 10.94 12.20 5.51
N LYS A 57 9.95 12.50 6.36
CA LYS A 57 9.27 13.81 6.33
C LYS A 57 10.26 14.98 6.49
N ASP A 58 11.33 14.80 7.24
CA ASP A 58 12.34 15.85 7.41
C ASP A 58 13.16 16.07 6.13
N ASP A 59 13.50 15.02 5.41
CA ASP A 59 14.17 15.15 4.11
C ASP A 59 13.30 15.90 3.10
N LEU A 60 11.99 15.65 3.12
CA LEU A 60 11.02 16.27 2.20
C LEU A 60 10.78 17.77 2.44
N LYS A 61 11.14 18.32 3.61
CA LYS A 61 11.03 19.77 3.88
C LYS A 61 11.83 20.66 2.92
N ASN A 62 12.84 20.10 2.27
CA ASN A 62 13.66 20.81 1.31
C ASN A 62 13.43 20.38 -0.14
N ALA A 63 12.41 19.56 -0.37
CA ALA A 63 12.07 19.08 -1.70
C ALA A 63 11.48 20.17 -2.59
N VAL A 64 11.61 19.99 -3.90
CA VAL A 64 11.00 20.84 -4.91
C VAL A 64 9.85 20.11 -5.60
N CYS A 65 8.86 20.88 -6.06
CA CYS A 65 7.78 20.36 -6.87
C CYS A 65 8.31 19.94 -8.25
N ILE A 66 8.00 18.76 -8.71
CA ILE A 66 8.47 18.26 -10.02
C ILE A 66 7.89 19.09 -11.17
N ASP A 67 6.64 19.58 -11.05
CA ASP A 67 5.94 20.26 -12.14
C ASP A 67 6.51 21.66 -12.44
N CYS A 68 6.99 22.38 -11.43
CA CYS A 68 7.42 23.76 -11.57
C CYS A 68 8.83 24.05 -11.00
N GLU A 69 9.49 23.05 -10.44
CA GLU A 69 10.82 23.13 -9.81
C GLU A 69 10.94 24.16 -8.67
N THR A 70 9.80 24.63 -8.14
CA THR A 70 9.77 25.55 -7.02
C THR A 70 9.87 24.78 -5.70
N LYS A 71 10.63 25.32 -4.74
CA LYS A 71 10.71 24.77 -3.39
C LYS A 71 9.33 24.74 -2.74
N THR A 72 8.99 23.62 -2.12
CA THR A 72 7.71 23.47 -1.42
C THR A 72 7.77 24.06 -0.01
N SER A 73 6.64 24.54 0.49
CA SER A 73 6.38 24.83 1.90
C SER A 73 5.66 23.64 2.55
N THR A 74 5.38 23.72 3.85
CA THR A 74 4.49 22.77 4.52
C THR A 74 3.22 23.48 4.98
N LYS A 75 2.08 22.81 4.87
CA LYS A 75 0.79 23.32 5.39
C LYS A 75 0.04 22.20 6.12
N PRO A 76 -0.75 22.56 7.15
CA PRO A 76 -1.65 21.61 7.78
C PRO A 76 -2.60 20.98 6.75
N ASN A 77 -2.64 19.67 6.70
CA ASN A 77 -3.49 18.90 5.81
C ASN A 77 -4.23 17.81 6.58
N LYS A 78 -5.56 17.84 6.53
CA LYS A 78 -6.40 16.85 7.19
C LYS A 78 -6.50 15.59 6.32
N ASN A 79 -6.10 14.47 6.85
CA ASN A 79 -6.13 13.17 6.19
C ASN A 79 -6.81 12.10 7.06
N LEU A 80 -7.28 11.04 6.44
CA LEU A 80 -7.68 9.81 7.12
C LEU A 80 -6.51 8.85 7.20
N TYR A 81 -6.36 8.19 8.34
CA TYR A 81 -5.29 7.23 8.65
C TYR A 81 -5.88 5.90 9.05
N ILE A 82 -5.34 4.80 8.52
CA ILE A 82 -5.62 3.47 9.05
C ILE A 82 -4.73 3.20 10.25
N ALA A 83 -5.35 2.79 11.37
CA ALA A 83 -4.71 2.48 12.63
C ALA A 83 -4.08 1.07 12.62
N LEU A 84 -3.02 0.88 11.81
CA LEU A 84 -2.30 -0.39 11.75
C LEU A 84 -1.65 -0.75 13.08
N SER A 85 -1.20 0.25 13.84
CA SER A 85 -0.67 0.06 15.20
C SER A 85 -1.70 -0.59 16.11
N LYS A 86 -2.97 -0.16 16.04
CA LYS A 86 -4.08 -0.75 16.81
C LYS A 86 -4.44 -2.16 16.32
N LEU A 87 -4.28 -2.44 15.03
CA LEU A 87 -4.55 -3.75 14.42
C LEU A 87 -3.38 -4.73 14.58
N GLN A 88 -2.18 -4.27 14.96
CA GLN A 88 -0.98 -5.11 15.02
C GLN A 88 -1.17 -6.42 15.79
N PRO A 89 -1.76 -6.46 17.00
CA PRO A 89 -1.92 -7.72 17.72
C PRO A 89 -2.72 -8.78 16.94
N ASN A 90 -3.76 -8.34 16.22
CA ASN A 90 -4.58 -9.23 15.39
C ASN A 90 -3.81 -9.71 14.15
N ILE A 91 -3.00 -8.82 13.55
CA ILE A 91 -2.12 -9.15 12.41
C ILE A 91 -1.04 -10.13 12.85
N GLU A 92 -0.41 -9.95 14.01
CA GLU A 92 0.58 -10.87 14.57
C GLU A 92 0.00 -12.27 14.82
N GLU A 93 -1.23 -12.34 15.35
CA GLU A 93 -1.93 -13.62 15.53
C GLU A 93 -2.18 -14.31 14.19
N TYR A 94 -2.62 -13.56 13.16
CA TYR A 94 -2.80 -14.07 11.82
C TYR A 94 -1.48 -14.59 11.22
N VAL A 95 -0.39 -13.80 11.32
CA VAL A 95 0.93 -14.18 10.82
C VAL A 95 1.40 -15.47 11.48
N ARG A 96 1.38 -15.54 12.82
CA ARG A 96 1.78 -16.73 13.58
C ARG A 96 1.04 -18.01 13.19
N LYS A 97 -0.24 -17.88 12.77
CA LYS A 97 -1.04 -19.04 12.34
C LYS A 97 -0.71 -19.53 10.93
N ASN A 98 -0.24 -18.64 10.05
CA ASN A 98 -0.16 -18.92 8.61
C ASN A 98 1.27 -18.92 8.06
N GLU A 99 2.23 -18.28 8.71
CA GLU A 99 3.58 -18.04 8.19
C GLU A 99 4.36 -19.28 7.80
N THR A 100 4.07 -20.44 8.43
CA THR A 100 4.70 -21.71 8.08
C THR A 100 4.42 -22.15 6.64
N ASN A 101 3.36 -21.61 6.04
CA ASN A 101 2.97 -21.86 4.66
C ASN A 101 3.57 -20.83 3.67
N TRP A 102 4.38 -19.89 4.15
CA TRP A 102 4.91 -18.78 3.36
C TRP A 102 6.36 -19.03 2.97
N ARG A 103 6.78 -18.40 1.88
CA ARG A 103 8.22 -18.40 1.52
C ARG A 103 9.03 -17.61 2.55
N LYS A 104 10.29 -17.98 2.71
CA LYS A 104 11.18 -17.43 3.73
C LYS A 104 11.39 -15.92 3.62
N ASN A 105 11.47 -15.39 2.40
CA ASN A 105 11.56 -13.94 2.17
C ASN A 105 10.31 -13.19 2.67
N SER A 106 9.10 -13.78 2.48
CA SER A 106 7.86 -13.21 3.02
C SER A 106 7.86 -13.19 4.55
N GLN A 107 8.30 -14.29 5.18
CA GLN A 107 8.40 -14.35 6.64
C GLN A 107 9.37 -13.27 7.16
N ASN A 108 10.58 -13.20 6.61
CA ASN A 108 11.61 -12.27 7.06
C ASN A 108 11.17 -10.80 6.93
N GLU A 109 10.60 -10.42 5.79
CA GLU A 109 10.15 -9.05 5.56
C GLU A 109 8.98 -8.69 6.47
N THR A 110 8.01 -9.60 6.65
CA THR A 110 6.88 -9.40 7.56
C THR A 110 7.34 -9.21 9.00
N HIS A 111 8.21 -10.07 9.50
CA HIS A 111 8.74 -9.97 10.86
C HIS A 111 9.56 -8.69 11.10
N LYS A 112 10.30 -8.22 10.10
CA LYS A 112 10.99 -6.93 10.18
C LYS A 112 10.03 -5.81 10.53
N TYR A 113 8.92 -5.67 9.78
CA TYR A 113 7.91 -4.63 10.03
C TYR A 113 7.20 -4.79 11.37
N LEU A 114 6.85 -6.02 11.76
CA LEU A 114 6.19 -6.28 13.04
C LEU A 114 7.11 -5.94 14.24
N LYS A 115 8.40 -6.28 14.13
CA LYS A 115 9.40 -5.95 15.16
C LYS A 115 9.63 -4.45 15.32
N GLU A 116 9.61 -3.69 14.22
CA GLU A 116 9.72 -2.22 14.23
C GLU A 116 8.45 -1.55 14.77
N GLY A 117 7.33 -2.26 14.84
CA GLY A 117 6.00 -1.76 15.15
C GLY A 117 5.32 -1.14 13.92
N LEU A 118 4.09 -1.57 13.67
CA LEU A 118 3.32 -1.07 12.53
C LEU A 118 2.94 0.40 12.75
N LYS A 119 3.27 1.23 11.78
CA LYS A 119 2.93 2.65 11.78
C LYS A 119 1.62 2.88 11.04
N ASP A 120 0.80 3.77 11.58
CA ASP A 120 -0.44 4.20 10.93
C ASP A 120 -0.12 4.89 9.60
N ARG A 121 -0.97 4.65 8.60
CA ARG A 121 -0.74 5.15 7.25
C ARG A 121 -1.91 5.97 6.74
N ALA A 122 -1.62 7.08 6.08
CA ALA A 122 -2.64 7.89 5.42
C ALA A 122 -3.28 7.08 4.28
N VAL A 123 -4.62 6.99 4.31
CA VAL A 123 -5.45 6.29 3.32
C VAL A 123 -6.09 7.26 2.32
N THR A 124 -5.85 8.55 2.48
CA THR A 124 -6.30 9.61 1.57
C THR A 124 -5.14 10.30 0.87
N ARG A 125 -5.42 10.88 -0.29
CA ARG A 125 -4.47 11.71 -1.06
C ARG A 125 -5.20 12.91 -1.66
N ASN A 126 -4.51 14.04 -1.78
CA ASN A 126 -4.97 15.23 -2.49
C ASN A 126 -4.82 15.02 -4.00
N LEU A 127 -5.78 14.38 -4.62
CA LEU A 127 -5.80 14.07 -6.04
C LEU A 127 -7.16 14.44 -6.64
N ASN A 128 -7.15 14.87 -7.90
CA ASN A 128 -8.38 15.17 -8.64
C ASN A 128 -9.01 13.93 -9.29
N TRP A 129 -8.27 12.81 -9.31
CA TRP A 129 -8.68 11.56 -9.92
C TRP A 129 -8.48 10.40 -8.95
N GLY A 130 -9.40 9.45 -8.97
CA GLY A 130 -9.38 8.26 -8.13
C GLY A 130 -10.72 7.98 -7.46
N ILE A 131 -10.74 7.01 -6.55
CA ILE A 131 -11.94 6.63 -5.80
C ILE A 131 -12.22 7.69 -4.72
N GLU A 132 -13.45 8.16 -4.68
CA GLU A 132 -13.93 9.12 -3.68
C GLU A 132 -13.93 8.50 -2.28
N ILE A 133 -13.72 9.35 -1.28
CA ILE A 133 -13.74 8.92 0.12
C ILE A 133 -15.21 8.95 0.60
N PRO A 134 -15.76 7.81 1.06
CA PRO A 134 -17.15 7.73 1.51
C PRO A 134 -17.32 8.23 2.96
N VAL A 135 -16.69 9.37 3.30
CA VAL A 135 -16.73 10.02 4.61
C VAL A 135 -16.86 11.52 4.39
N GLU A 136 -17.84 12.15 5.04
CA GLU A 136 -18.13 13.58 4.96
C GLU A 136 -16.90 14.43 5.37
N GLY A 137 -16.66 15.52 4.63
CA GLY A 137 -15.55 16.43 4.86
C GLY A 137 -14.22 15.99 4.23
N PHE A 138 -14.26 15.00 3.31
CA PHE A 138 -13.13 14.50 2.54
C PHE A 138 -13.42 14.40 1.03
N GLU A 139 -14.34 15.21 0.54
CA GLU A 139 -14.82 15.21 -0.87
C GLU A 139 -13.70 15.62 -1.85
N ASP A 140 -12.75 16.45 -1.38
CA ASP A 140 -11.55 16.91 -2.10
C ASP A 140 -10.42 15.89 -2.13
N LYS A 141 -10.61 14.74 -1.46
CA LYS A 141 -9.62 13.68 -1.36
C LYS A 141 -9.99 12.48 -2.22
N ARG A 142 -8.97 11.66 -2.48
CA ARG A 142 -9.14 10.35 -3.13
C ARG A 142 -8.48 9.28 -2.30
N MET A 143 -9.00 8.06 -2.44
CA MET A 143 -8.44 6.90 -1.75
C MET A 143 -7.02 6.63 -2.23
N TYR A 144 -6.14 6.34 -1.30
CA TYR A 144 -4.77 5.94 -1.63
C TYR A 144 -4.78 4.60 -2.39
N VAL A 145 -4.16 4.59 -3.56
CA VAL A 145 -4.23 3.48 -4.51
C VAL A 145 -3.88 2.10 -3.91
N TRP A 146 -2.97 2.01 -2.97
CA TRP A 146 -2.60 0.73 -2.38
C TRP A 146 -3.62 0.17 -1.37
N ILE A 147 -4.53 1.00 -0.87
CA ILE A 147 -5.69 0.55 -0.09
C ILE A 147 -6.75 -0.03 -1.00
N ASP A 148 -7.04 0.67 -2.09
CA ASP A 148 -7.97 0.26 -3.13
C ASP A 148 -7.48 -1.00 -3.87
N ALA A 149 -6.22 -1.02 -4.32
CA ALA A 149 -5.65 -2.09 -5.11
C ALA A 149 -5.72 -3.47 -4.40
N VAL A 150 -5.39 -3.54 -3.11
CA VAL A 150 -5.45 -4.82 -2.38
C VAL A 150 -6.88 -5.25 -2.06
N LEU A 151 -7.81 -4.31 -1.90
CA LEU A 151 -9.24 -4.62 -1.76
C LEU A 151 -9.88 -5.00 -3.09
N GLY A 152 -9.25 -4.67 -4.20
CA GLY A 152 -9.66 -5.01 -5.56
C GLY A 152 -9.89 -6.51 -5.78
N TYR A 153 -9.15 -7.37 -5.07
CA TYR A 153 -9.38 -8.82 -5.13
C TYR A 153 -10.80 -9.21 -4.68
N VAL A 154 -11.26 -8.63 -3.58
CA VAL A 154 -12.63 -8.86 -3.08
C VAL A 154 -13.65 -8.22 -4.01
N THR A 155 -13.40 -6.99 -4.46
CA THR A 155 -14.31 -6.25 -5.36
C THR A 155 -14.46 -6.95 -6.70
N ALA A 156 -13.37 -7.48 -7.27
CA ALA A 156 -13.41 -8.24 -8.52
C ALA A 156 -14.25 -9.53 -8.36
N ALA A 157 -14.09 -10.23 -7.24
CA ALA A 157 -14.91 -11.40 -6.94
C ALA A 157 -16.40 -11.04 -6.79
N MET A 158 -16.71 -9.93 -6.08
CA MET A 158 -18.08 -9.43 -5.94
C MET A 158 -18.70 -9.14 -7.30
N LYS A 159 -17.99 -8.40 -8.17
CA LYS A 159 -18.49 -8.06 -9.50
C LYS A 159 -18.70 -9.29 -10.38
N TYR A 160 -17.73 -10.19 -10.42
CA TYR A 160 -17.84 -11.44 -11.17
C TYR A 160 -19.05 -12.28 -10.71
N CYS A 161 -19.24 -12.41 -9.41
CA CYS A 161 -20.34 -13.17 -8.84
C CYS A 161 -21.70 -12.51 -9.15
N GLU A 162 -21.81 -11.19 -9.07
CA GLU A 162 -22.99 -10.43 -9.45
C GLU A 162 -23.39 -10.69 -10.91
N GLU A 163 -22.44 -10.58 -11.83
CA GLU A 163 -22.64 -10.80 -13.27
C GLU A 163 -23.03 -12.26 -13.62
N ASN A 164 -22.67 -13.22 -12.77
CA ASN A 164 -22.93 -14.66 -12.97
C ASN A 164 -23.99 -15.25 -12.03
N ASN A 165 -24.71 -14.42 -11.28
CA ASN A 165 -25.70 -14.84 -10.28
C ASN A 165 -25.12 -15.81 -9.24
N LEU A 166 -23.90 -15.57 -8.79
CA LEU A 166 -23.20 -16.35 -7.76
C LEU A 166 -23.13 -15.55 -6.45
N ASP A 167 -22.97 -16.25 -5.34
CA ASP A 167 -22.73 -15.62 -4.04
C ASP A 167 -21.23 -15.47 -3.79
N TRP A 168 -20.70 -14.23 -3.82
CA TRP A 168 -19.30 -13.92 -3.59
C TRP A 168 -18.82 -14.28 -2.18
N GLU A 169 -19.71 -14.33 -1.18
CA GLU A 169 -19.37 -14.73 0.17
C GLU A 169 -18.89 -16.18 0.24
N ASN A 170 -19.30 -17.01 -0.70
CA ASN A 170 -18.79 -18.38 -0.83
C ASN A 170 -17.28 -18.45 -1.13
N TRP A 171 -16.68 -17.35 -1.56
CA TRP A 171 -15.26 -17.26 -1.95
C TRP A 171 -14.41 -16.51 -0.92
N TRP A 172 -14.98 -15.49 -0.27
CA TRP A 172 -14.24 -14.58 0.60
C TRP A 172 -14.67 -14.59 2.07
N LYS A 173 -15.71 -15.32 2.44
CA LYS A 173 -16.14 -15.46 3.84
C LYS A 173 -15.86 -16.86 4.36
N LYS A 174 -15.50 -16.96 5.64
CA LYS A 174 -15.38 -18.27 6.33
C LYS A 174 -16.77 -18.88 6.49
N LYS A 175 -16.94 -20.12 6.05
CA LYS A 175 -18.16 -20.92 6.23
C LYS A 175 -17.79 -22.25 6.87
N GLU A 176 -18.60 -22.73 7.81
CA GLU A 176 -18.33 -23.97 8.59
C GLU A 176 -18.12 -25.21 7.72
N GLN A 177 -18.77 -25.26 6.56
CA GLN A 177 -18.80 -26.46 5.71
C GLN A 177 -17.88 -26.35 4.47
N LYS A 178 -17.11 -25.26 4.31
CA LYS A 178 -16.30 -25.05 3.13
C LYS A 178 -14.95 -24.46 3.50
N GLU A 179 -13.89 -25.19 3.20
CA GLU A 179 -12.52 -24.74 3.34
C GLU A 179 -12.05 -24.11 2.02
N ASN A 180 -11.91 -22.79 1.99
CA ASN A 180 -11.28 -22.08 0.91
C ASN A 180 -9.85 -21.70 1.34
N ILE A 181 -8.91 -21.81 0.42
CA ILE A 181 -7.51 -21.41 0.64
C ILE A 181 -7.20 -20.22 -0.26
N VAL A 182 -6.68 -19.14 0.32
CA VAL A 182 -6.30 -17.92 -0.39
C VAL A 182 -4.79 -17.93 -0.63
N TYR A 183 -4.40 -18.04 -1.90
CA TYR A 183 -3.01 -17.92 -2.35
C TYR A 183 -2.74 -16.51 -2.87
N MET A 184 -1.67 -15.87 -2.40
CA MET A 184 -1.15 -14.61 -2.93
C MET A 184 0.20 -14.85 -3.60
N VAL A 185 0.25 -14.66 -4.93
CA VAL A 185 1.45 -14.88 -5.75
C VAL A 185 1.90 -13.53 -6.30
N HIS A 186 3.09 -13.06 -5.92
CA HIS A 186 3.55 -11.71 -6.27
C HIS A 186 5.08 -11.56 -6.15
N GLY A 187 5.63 -10.45 -6.64
CA GLY A 187 7.02 -10.06 -6.40
C GLY A 187 7.24 -9.57 -4.96
N LYS A 188 8.46 -9.61 -4.48
CA LYS A 188 8.82 -9.25 -3.11
C LYS A 188 8.42 -7.82 -2.69
N ASP A 189 8.30 -6.91 -3.63
CA ASP A 189 7.83 -5.54 -3.37
C ASP A 189 6.41 -5.47 -2.78
N ASN A 190 5.62 -6.53 -3.01
CA ASN A 190 4.23 -6.61 -2.58
C ASN A 190 4.03 -7.40 -1.27
N ILE A 191 5.09 -7.90 -0.64
CA ILE A 191 4.98 -8.70 0.59
C ILE A 191 4.18 -7.95 1.65
N VAL A 192 4.58 -6.73 1.98
CA VAL A 192 3.94 -5.91 3.03
C VAL A 192 2.45 -5.67 2.76
N PHE A 193 2.09 -5.49 1.49
CA PHE A 193 0.69 -5.28 1.11
C PHE A 193 -0.17 -6.52 1.31
N HIS A 194 0.39 -7.72 1.17
CA HIS A 194 -0.36 -8.98 1.26
C HIS A 194 -0.24 -9.67 2.61
N THR A 195 0.81 -9.37 3.38
CA THR A 195 1.00 -9.97 4.72
C THR A 195 0.53 -9.08 5.86
N LEU A 196 0.47 -7.74 5.66
CA LEU A 196 0.13 -6.78 6.71
C LEU A 196 -1.06 -5.89 6.33
N ILE A 197 -1.02 -5.22 5.16
CA ILE A 197 -2.04 -4.22 4.79
C ILE A 197 -3.38 -4.90 4.48
N LEU A 198 -3.43 -5.85 3.55
CA LEU A 198 -4.66 -6.56 3.21
C LEU A 198 -5.26 -7.28 4.42
N PRO A 199 -4.49 -8.09 5.19
CA PRO A 199 -5.02 -8.69 6.42
C PRO A 199 -5.52 -7.63 7.43
N GLY A 200 -4.78 -6.55 7.63
CA GLY A 200 -5.20 -5.46 8.52
C GLY A 200 -6.52 -4.83 8.09
N LEU A 201 -6.70 -4.56 6.79
CA LEU A 201 -7.96 -4.04 6.26
C LEU A 201 -9.12 -5.02 6.48
N LEU A 202 -8.93 -6.29 6.16
CA LEU A 202 -9.97 -7.32 6.31
C LEU A 202 -10.31 -7.58 7.78
N LEU A 203 -9.33 -7.56 8.68
CA LEU A 203 -9.53 -7.64 10.13
C LEU A 203 -10.25 -6.39 10.66
N GLY A 204 -9.92 -5.21 10.14
CA GLY A 204 -10.57 -3.96 10.51
C GLY A 204 -12.06 -3.87 10.15
N ILE A 205 -12.53 -4.68 9.20
CA ILE A 205 -13.95 -4.80 8.89
C ILE A 205 -14.71 -5.51 10.02
N ASN A 206 -14.00 -6.32 10.81
CA ASN A 206 -14.57 -7.13 11.91
C ASN A 206 -15.69 -8.07 11.45
N GLU A 207 -15.53 -8.68 10.29
CA GLU A 207 -16.39 -9.71 9.72
C GLU A 207 -15.52 -10.93 9.36
N ASN A 208 -16.16 -12.10 9.16
CA ASN A 208 -15.45 -13.35 8.91
C ASN A 208 -14.83 -13.45 7.50
N TYR A 209 -14.02 -12.48 7.09
CA TYR A 209 -13.27 -12.57 5.84
C TYR A 209 -12.18 -13.64 5.91
N LEU A 210 -11.94 -14.30 4.78
CA LEU A 210 -10.74 -15.11 4.59
C LEU A 210 -9.53 -14.20 4.49
N LEU A 211 -8.46 -14.60 5.15
CA LEU A 211 -7.15 -13.93 5.06
C LEU A 211 -6.24 -14.77 4.18
N PRO A 212 -5.16 -14.20 3.61
CA PRO A 212 -4.20 -14.96 2.83
C PRO A 212 -3.58 -16.11 3.62
N ASP A 213 -3.78 -17.35 3.18
CA ASP A 213 -3.21 -18.55 3.82
C ASP A 213 -1.78 -18.80 3.36
N LYS A 214 -1.52 -18.60 2.05
CA LYS A 214 -0.23 -18.86 1.43
C LYS A 214 0.30 -17.66 0.67
N ILE A 215 1.51 -17.25 1.02
CA ILE A 215 2.22 -16.14 0.38
C ILE A 215 3.39 -16.71 -0.42
N VAL A 216 3.33 -16.55 -1.73
CA VAL A 216 4.33 -17.02 -2.69
C VAL A 216 5.00 -15.79 -3.32
N SER A 217 5.97 -15.21 -2.63
CA SER A 217 6.73 -14.07 -3.13
C SER A 217 7.96 -14.51 -3.91
N THR A 218 8.22 -13.86 -5.05
CA THR A 218 9.41 -14.08 -5.87
C THR A 218 10.43 -12.98 -5.62
N GLU A 219 11.72 -13.32 -5.76
CA GLU A 219 12.80 -12.33 -5.81
C GLU A 219 12.75 -11.54 -7.14
N TYR A 220 13.57 -10.49 -7.24
CA TYR A 220 13.68 -9.75 -8.48
C TYR A 220 14.28 -10.61 -9.58
N LEU A 221 13.76 -10.45 -10.78
CA LEU A 221 14.41 -10.94 -11.97
C LEU A 221 15.64 -10.06 -12.25
N ASN A 222 16.81 -10.68 -12.37
CA ASN A 222 18.05 -10.02 -12.74
C ASN A 222 18.42 -10.32 -14.18
N PHE A 223 19.07 -9.36 -14.81
CA PHE A 223 19.67 -9.49 -16.14
C PHE A 223 21.11 -8.97 -16.04
N ASN A 224 22.09 -9.84 -16.35
CA ASN A 224 23.52 -9.54 -16.20
C ASN A 224 23.86 -8.93 -14.82
N ASP A 225 23.46 -9.62 -13.74
CA ASP A 225 23.66 -9.22 -12.34
C ASP A 225 23.04 -7.86 -11.91
N GLN A 226 22.20 -7.29 -12.76
CA GLN A 226 21.45 -6.07 -12.45
C GLN A 226 19.96 -6.34 -12.37
N LYS A 227 19.24 -5.59 -11.52
CA LYS A 227 17.78 -5.67 -11.44
C LYS A 227 17.18 -5.29 -12.79
N PHE A 228 16.27 -6.13 -13.30
CA PHE A 228 15.52 -5.87 -14.52
C PHE A 228 14.78 -4.53 -14.41
N SER A 229 15.03 -3.58 -15.32
CA SER A 229 14.48 -2.22 -15.27
C SER A 229 14.20 -1.67 -16.66
N LYS A 230 12.91 -1.55 -16.99
CA LYS A 230 12.48 -0.97 -18.26
C LYS A 230 12.93 0.49 -18.42
N SER A 231 12.86 1.30 -17.36
CA SER A 231 13.24 2.72 -17.40
C SER A 231 14.73 2.94 -17.59
N LYS A 232 15.57 1.98 -17.20
CA LYS A 232 17.03 2.03 -17.36
C LYS A 232 17.51 1.24 -18.59
N GLY A 233 16.62 0.64 -19.37
CA GLY A 233 16.97 -0.21 -20.51
C GLY A 233 17.72 -1.50 -20.13
N ILE A 234 17.59 -1.94 -18.85
CA ILE A 234 18.23 -3.16 -18.37
C ILE A 234 17.26 -4.33 -18.56
N GLY A 235 17.64 -5.27 -19.42
CA GLY A 235 16.85 -6.44 -19.73
C GLY A 235 16.61 -6.58 -21.23
N MET A 236 15.72 -7.51 -21.59
CA MET A 236 15.26 -7.74 -22.96
C MET A 236 13.73 -7.83 -22.96
N THR A 237 13.10 -7.57 -24.09
CA THR A 237 11.67 -7.81 -24.25
C THR A 237 11.40 -9.31 -24.44
N ILE A 238 10.16 -9.74 -24.24
CA ILE A 238 9.78 -11.14 -24.53
C ILE A 238 10.03 -11.47 -26.00
N LEU A 239 9.82 -10.51 -26.91
CA LEU A 239 10.08 -10.70 -28.34
C LEU A 239 11.57 -10.85 -28.67
N ASP A 240 12.46 -10.22 -27.91
CA ASP A 240 13.90 -10.37 -28.07
C ASP A 240 14.41 -11.68 -27.46
N ALA A 241 13.62 -12.32 -26.60
CA ALA A 241 13.97 -13.56 -25.92
C ALA A 241 13.48 -14.83 -26.63
N ILE A 242 12.64 -14.68 -27.67
CA ILE A 242 12.10 -15.76 -28.52
C ILE A 242 12.92 -15.87 -29.79
#